data_8b15b22e70234370d2709e83c33ea589
#
_entry.id   8b15b22e70234370d2709e83c33ea589
#
_cell.length_a   1.000
_cell.length_b   1.000
_cell.length_c   1.000
_cell.angle_alpha   90.00
_cell.angle_beta   90.00
_cell.angle_gamma   90.00
#
_symmetry.space_group_name_H-M   'P 1'
#
loop_
_entity.id
_entity.type
_entity.pdbx_description
1 polymer ?
#
loop_
_entity_poly.entity_id
_entity_poly.type
_entity_poly.pdbx_seq_one_letter_code
_entity_poly.pdbx_strand_id
1 'polypeptide(L)'
;MLPVRSACDLRCRFCFSASSISALERERVGWERLDIDGYYRFAKARGARRLVITGGGEPLLRPDDVLRLIEQGREHFDEITCFTNGTKLTPALARALTDAGLSYLCWSRHHWDDARSRALMGGGPTLAAFFEAAGELTVRATCVMATGFVEDRAGCGAYMDALRPFGVRQFTFKHTYTAFPESVFGGSDEDRWAAGHQVQDDPFAGEGEVLDRLPWGPEIRRIEECQVCFYREPTPAWELENRLCRSTNLMADGGVYASLEDRRSLLYRLASSPKRPSGSA
;
A
#
# COMPACT_ATOMS: atom_id res chain seq x y z
N MET A 1 -7.54 -1.09 3.67
CA MET A 1 -6.86 -0.13 4.56
C MET A 1 -7.04 -0.57 5.98
N LEU A 2 -6.08 -0.24 6.81
CA LEU A 2 -6.07 -0.70 8.17
C LEU A 2 -6.48 0.38 9.14
N PRO A 3 -7.27 0.05 10.14
CA PRO A 3 -7.43 0.86 11.33
C PRO A 3 -6.21 0.67 12.28
N VAL A 4 -5.01 0.45 11.74
CA VAL A 4 -3.80 0.46 12.56
C VAL A 4 -3.27 1.87 12.69
N ARG A 5 -2.70 2.11 13.84
CA ARG A 5 -2.06 3.35 14.22
C ARG A 5 -1.19 3.88 13.07
N SER A 6 -1.35 5.16 12.74
CA SER A 6 -0.46 5.91 11.85
C SER A 6 0.94 6.07 12.46
N ALA A 7 1.60 4.95 12.80
CA ALA A 7 2.95 4.91 13.29
C ALA A 7 3.83 4.25 12.25
N CYS A 8 4.94 4.89 11.93
CA CYS A 8 5.95 4.35 11.05
C CYS A 8 7.32 4.55 11.69
N ASP A 9 8.21 3.60 11.49
CA ASP A 9 9.59 3.67 11.93
C ASP A 9 10.54 4.23 10.86
N LEU A 10 9.99 4.60 9.68
CA LEU A 10 10.70 5.28 8.61
C LEU A 10 10.12 6.69 8.34
N ARG A 11 10.88 7.49 7.56
CA ARG A 11 10.53 8.87 7.19
C ARG A 11 10.77 9.09 5.70
N CYS A 12 9.95 8.45 4.86
CA CYS A 12 10.05 8.57 3.42
C CYS A 12 9.76 10.02 2.97
N ARG A 13 10.61 10.58 2.12
CA ARG A 13 10.49 11.97 1.63
C ARG A 13 9.21 12.25 0.84
N PHE A 14 8.60 11.22 0.27
CA PHE A 14 7.37 11.25 -0.53
C PHE A 14 6.19 10.58 0.19
N CYS A 15 6.19 10.54 1.53
CA CYS A 15 5.23 9.76 2.28
C CYS A 15 3.79 10.25 2.03
N PHE A 16 2.99 9.46 1.32
CA PHE A 16 1.58 9.74 1.06
C PHE A 16 0.76 9.96 2.34
N SER A 17 1.14 9.32 3.45
CA SER A 17 0.41 9.48 4.71
C SER A 17 0.44 10.90 5.25
N ALA A 18 1.48 11.69 4.92
CA ALA A 18 1.57 13.10 5.28
C ALA A 18 0.59 13.97 4.46
N SER A 19 0.19 13.49 3.27
CA SER A 19 -0.68 14.18 2.32
C SER A 19 -2.04 13.49 2.17
N SER A 20 -2.55 12.87 3.23
CA SER A 20 -3.81 12.14 3.24
C SER A 20 -4.58 12.31 4.54
N ILE A 21 -5.80 11.76 4.60
CA ILE A 21 -6.64 11.75 5.83
C ILE A 21 -5.85 11.22 7.03
N SER A 22 -4.91 10.30 6.83
CA SER A 22 -4.05 9.77 7.90
C SER A 22 -3.27 10.84 8.65
N ALA A 23 -2.91 11.96 8.01
CA ALA A 23 -2.23 13.08 8.66
C ALA A 23 -3.10 13.81 9.68
N LEU A 24 -4.42 13.75 9.55
CA LEU A 24 -5.39 14.42 10.41
C LEU A 24 -5.96 13.52 11.51
N GLU A 25 -5.60 12.26 11.56
CA GLU A 25 -6.14 11.31 12.53
C GLU A 25 -5.66 11.64 13.94
N ARG A 26 -6.55 12.25 14.71
CA ARG A 26 -6.37 12.52 16.14
C ARG A 26 -7.08 11.50 17.03
N GLU A 27 -8.22 10.98 16.55
CA GLU A 27 -9.01 9.97 17.25
C GLU A 27 -8.71 8.58 16.68
N ARG A 28 -8.59 7.62 17.58
CA ARG A 28 -8.29 6.24 17.24
C ARG A 28 -9.26 5.32 17.96
N VAL A 29 -9.93 4.51 17.18
CA VAL A 29 -10.74 3.42 17.72
C VAL A 29 -9.89 2.16 17.64
N GLY A 30 -9.80 1.40 18.74
CA GLY A 30 -9.17 0.08 18.67
C GLY A 30 -9.91 -0.76 17.66
N TRP A 31 -9.21 -1.32 16.66
CA TRP A 31 -9.82 -2.10 15.58
C TRP A 31 -10.59 -3.32 16.12
N GLU A 32 -10.16 -3.88 17.26
CA GLU A 32 -10.81 -4.97 17.97
C GLU A 32 -12.25 -4.64 18.42
N ARG A 33 -12.60 -3.35 18.38
CA ARG A 33 -13.95 -2.86 18.66
C ARG A 33 -14.77 -2.59 17.42
N LEU A 34 -14.17 -2.67 16.26
CA LEU A 34 -14.83 -2.40 14.99
C LEU A 34 -15.47 -3.68 14.44
N ASP A 35 -16.62 -3.55 13.81
CA ASP A 35 -17.25 -4.62 13.04
C ASP A 35 -16.50 -4.80 11.70
N ILE A 36 -15.31 -5.41 11.75
CA ILE A 36 -14.47 -5.65 10.59
C ILE A 36 -15.17 -6.56 9.57
N ASP A 37 -15.87 -7.59 10.04
CA ASP A 37 -16.62 -8.48 9.17
C ASP A 37 -17.74 -7.72 8.43
N GLY A 38 -18.44 -6.84 9.10
CA GLY A 38 -19.40 -5.93 8.45
C GLY A 38 -18.77 -5.03 7.39
N TYR A 39 -17.55 -4.53 7.64
CA TYR A 39 -16.80 -3.79 6.62
C TYR A 39 -16.44 -4.68 5.42
N TYR A 40 -15.99 -5.91 5.64
CA TYR A 40 -15.65 -6.83 4.56
C TYR A 40 -16.89 -7.17 3.71
N ARG A 41 -18.03 -7.47 4.33
CA ARG A 41 -19.31 -7.67 3.62
C ARG A 41 -19.72 -6.42 2.82
N PHE A 42 -19.58 -5.24 3.41
CA PHE A 42 -19.88 -3.98 2.72
C PHE A 42 -19.01 -3.78 1.49
N ALA A 43 -17.69 -3.99 1.59
CA ALA A 43 -16.76 -3.88 0.48
C ALA A 43 -17.03 -4.91 -0.61
N LYS A 44 -17.27 -6.18 -0.22
CA LYS A 44 -17.59 -7.28 -1.14
C LYS A 44 -18.87 -7.03 -1.91
N ALA A 45 -19.90 -6.54 -1.24
CA ALA A 45 -21.19 -6.20 -1.89
C ALA A 45 -21.06 -5.07 -2.93
N ARG A 46 -19.97 -4.31 -2.89
CA ARG A 46 -19.63 -3.26 -3.86
C ARG A 46 -18.59 -3.68 -4.89
N GLY A 47 -18.32 -4.98 -4.99
CA GLY A 47 -17.44 -5.54 -6.01
C GLY A 47 -15.95 -5.57 -5.63
N ALA A 48 -15.58 -5.28 -4.39
CA ALA A 48 -14.20 -5.46 -3.96
C ALA A 48 -13.78 -6.94 -4.07
N ARG A 49 -12.67 -7.19 -4.77
CA ARG A 49 -12.12 -8.54 -4.99
C ARG A 49 -10.90 -8.80 -4.12
N ARG A 50 -10.24 -7.74 -3.68
CA ARG A 50 -8.96 -7.79 -2.99
C ARG A 50 -9.02 -7.04 -1.67
N LEU A 51 -8.46 -7.63 -0.62
CA LEU A 51 -8.15 -6.93 0.62
C LEU A 51 -6.69 -6.43 0.59
N VAL A 52 -6.53 -5.13 0.73
CA VAL A 52 -5.21 -4.51 0.83
C VAL A 52 -5.00 -4.00 2.25
N ILE A 53 -4.08 -4.63 2.97
CA ILE A 53 -3.63 -4.20 4.28
C ILE A 53 -2.48 -3.22 4.07
N THR A 54 -2.73 -1.96 4.36
CA THR A 54 -1.75 -0.88 4.27
C THR A 54 -2.10 0.14 5.33
N GLY A 55 -1.39 1.19 5.49
CA GLY A 55 -1.78 2.13 6.53
C GLY A 55 -1.28 3.53 6.31
N GLY A 56 -1.64 4.43 7.20
CA GLY A 56 -0.98 5.70 7.40
C GLY A 56 0.36 5.55 8.12
N GLY A 57 0.98 4.36 8.10
CA GLY A 57 2.23 4.01 8.75
C GLY A 57 2.73 2.63 8.30
N GLU A 58 3.48 1.95 9.17
CA GLU A 58 3.99 0.60 8.92
C GLU A 58 3.09 -0.46 9.57
N PRO A 59 2.37 -1.30 8.79
CA PRO A 59 1.48 -2.32 9.34
C PRO A 59 2.18 -3.34 10.25
N LEU A 60 3.39 -3.77 9.91
CA LEU A 60 4.10 -4.79 10.68
C LEU A 60 4.68 -4.30 12.01
N LEU A 61 4.45 -3.04 12.40
CA LEU A 61 4.59 -2.61 13.80
C LEU A 61 3.52 -3.25 14.71
N ARG A 62 2.46 -3.80 14.13
CA ARG A 62 1.34 -4.47 14.81
C ARG A 62 1.04 -5.81 14.12
N PRO A 63 1.99 -6.78 14.15
CA PRO A 63 1.87 -8.02 13.39
C PRO A 63 0.64 -8.84 13.76
N ASP A 64 0.28 -8.91 15.06
CA ASP A 64 -0.88 -9.68 15.52
C ASP A 64 -2.20 -9.12 14.94
N ASP A 65 -2.29 -7.79 14.81
CA ASP A 65 -3.45 -7.15 14.20
C ASP A 65 -3.53 -7.49 12.70
N VAL A 66 -2.38 -7.47 12.02
CA VAL A 66 -2.29 -7.85 10.60
C VAL A 66 -2.71 -9.30 10.38
N LEU A 67 -2.18 -10.24 11.18
CA LEU A 67 -2.51 -11.65 11.10
C LEU A 67 -4.02 -11.89 11.25
N ARG A 68 -4.65 -11.30 12.28
CA ARG A 68 -6.10 -11.44 12.49
C ARG A 68 -6.93 -10.87 11.34
N LEU A 69 -6.51 -9.73 10.76
CA LEU A 69 -7.21 -9.15 9.62
C LEU A 69 -7.10 -10.02 8.37
N ILE A 70 -5.96 -10.69 8.17
CA ILE A 70 -5.78 -11.66 7.09
C ILE A 70 -6.70 -12.86 7.32
N GLU A 71 -6.66 -13.46 8.51
CA GLU A 71 -7.47 -14.62 8.88
C GLU A 71 -8.97 -14.36 8.69
N GLN A 72 -9.47 -13.21 9.17
CA GLN A 72 -10.86 -12.82 8.97
C GLN A 72 -11.16 -12.50 7.50
N GLY A 73 -10.20 -11.96 6.75
CA GLY A 73 -10.38 -11.60 5.35
C GLY A 73 -10.51 -12.79 4.41
N ARG A 74 -9.96 -13.96 4.77
CA ARG A 74 -9.96 -15.17 3.92
C ARG A 74 -11.36 -15.67 3.56
N GLU A 75 -12.34 -15.40 4.41
CA GLU A 75 -13.75 -15.78 4.15
C GLU A 75 -14.43 -14.88 3.11
N HIS A 76 -13.83 -13.72 2.83
CA HIS A 76 -14.42 -12.69 1.99
C HIS A 76 -13.66 -12.42 0.70
N PHE A 77 -12.34 -12.55 0.69
CA PHE A 77 -11.49 -12.13 -0.42
C PHE A 77 -10.59 -13.25 -0.91
N ASP A 78 -10.51 -13.38 -2.23
CA ASP A 78 -9.65 -14.37 -2.90
C ASP A 78 -8.18 -13.93 -2.89
N GLU A 79 -7.93 -12.64 -2.75
CA GLU A 79 -6.59 -12.06 -2.73
C GLU A 79 -6.45 -11.10 -1.54
N ILE A 80 -5.47 -11.39 -0.69
CA ILE A 80 -5.14 -10.57 0.48
C ILE A 80 -3.66 -10.20 0.41
N THR A 81 -3.36 -8.92 0.50
CA THR A 81 -2.01 -8.40 0.41
C THR A 81 -1.73 -7.39 1.50
N CYS A 82 -0.49 -7.35 1.97
CA CYS A 82 -0.01 -6.40 2.97
C CYS A 82 1.17 -5.60 2.42
N PHE A 83 1.10 -4.27 2.54
CA PHE A 83 2.24 -3.40 2.27
C PHE A 83 3.12 -3.30 3.50
N THR A 84 4.43 -3.29 3.29
CA THR A 84 5.42 -3.10 4.36
C THR A 84 6.69 -2.44 3.85
N ASN A 85 7.36 -1.70 4.73
CA ASN A 85 8.73 -1.23 4.51
C ASN A 85 9.78 -2.31 4.79
N GLY A 86 9.38 -3.44 5.39
CA GLY A 86 10.21 -4.61 5.65
C GLY A 86 11.03 -4.56 6.94
N THR A 87 11.05 -3.47 7.68
CA THR A 87 11.91 -3.33 8.88
C THR A 87 11.58 -4.29 10.01
N LYS A 88 10.33 -4.76 10.07
CA LYS A 88 9.83 -5.67 11.12
C LYS A 88 9.66 -7.10 10.63
N LEU A 89 9.95 -7.38 9.37
CA LEU A 89 9.84 -8.72 8.85
C LEU A 89 10.91 -9.62 9.47
N THR A 90 10.50 -10.80 9.91
CA THR A 90 11.36 -11.88 10.40
C THR A 90 10.94 -13.19 9.75
N PRO A 91 11.80 -14.22 9.69
CA PRO A 91 11.41 -15.51 9.11
C PRO A 91 10.19 -16.14 9.81
N ALA A 92 10.04 -15.94 11.11
CA ALA A 92 8.87 -16.42 11.86
C ALA A 92 7.60 -15.68 11.44
N LEU A 93 7.67 -14.35 11.31
CA LEU A 93 6.53 -13.55 10.87
C LEU A 93 6.16 -13.83 9.41
N ALA A 94 7.14 -14.02 8.51
CA ALA A 94 6.89 -14.37 7.12
C ALA A 94 6.09 -15.69 7.02
N ARG A 95 6.47 -16.71 7.76
CA ARG A 95 5.71 -17.98 7.86
C ARG A 95 4.30 -17.75 8.40
N ALA A 96 4.16 -17.00 9.50
CA ALA A 96 2.86 -16.72 10.09
C ALA A 96 1.92 -15.97 9.13
N LEU A 97 2.44 -15.04 8.33
CA LEU A 97 1.67 -14.34 7.30
C LEU A 97 1.19 -15.29 6.21
N THR A 98 2.03 -16.22 5.77
CA THR A 98 1.66 -17.26 4.80
C THR A 98 0.58 -18.18 5.38
N ASP A 99 0.75 -18.68 6.60
CA ASP A 99 -0.18 -19.58 7.28
C ASP A 99 -1.54 -18.89 7.52
N ALA A 100 -1.53 -17.60 7.83
CA ALA A 100 -2.74 -16.80 7.96
C ALA A 100 -3.50 -16.64 6.64
N GLY A 101 -2.85 -16.83 5.47
CA GLY A 101 -3.44 -16.77 4.14
C GLY A 101 -3.14 -15.50 3.36
N LEU A 102 -2.01 -14.85 3.64
CA LEU A 102 -1.53 -13.75 2.80
C LEU A 102 -1.20 -14.27 1.41
N SER A 103 -1.74 -13.64 0.37
CA SER A 103 -1.47 -14.03 -1.01
C SER A 103 -0.07 -13.61 -1.46
N TYR A 104 0.35 -12.42 -1.09
CA TYR A 104 1.71 -11.91 -1.29
C TYR A 104 1.96 -10.66 -0.45
N LEU A 105 3.24 -10.40 -0.19
CA LEU A 105 3.70 -9.21 0.51
C LEU A 105 4.09 -8.12 -0.51
N CYS A 106 3.58 -6.92 -0.35
CA CYS A 106 4.00 -5.76 -1.13
C CYS A 106 5.14 -5.05 -0.41
N TRP A 107 6.36 -5.25 -0.87
CA TRP A 107 7.51 -4.58 -0.29
C TRP A 107 7.72 -3.19 -0.86
N SER A 108 7.69 -2.20 0.00
CA SER A 108 8.00 -0.81 -0.32
C SER A 108 9.50 -0.61 -0.31
N ARG A 109 10.09 -0.62 -1.50
CA ARG A 109 11.50 -0.32 -1.72
C ARG A 109 11.63 0.54 -2.97
N HIS A 110 12.39 1.64 -2.88
CA HIS A 110 12.31 2.68 -3.91
C HIS A 110 13.62 2.93 -4.66
N HIS A 111 14.61 2.06 -4.45
CA HIS A 111 15.85 2.00 -5.22
C HIS A 111 16.52 0.63 -5.08
N TRP A 112 17.22 0.17 -6.12
CA TRP A 112 17.97 -1.09 -6.08
C TRP A 112 19.22 -1.02 -5.19
N ASP A 113 19.87 0.14 -5.13
CA ASP A 113 20.99 0.39 -4.24
C ASP A 113 20.50 0.65 -2.80
N ASP A 114 21.10 -0.06 -1.83
CA ASP A 114 20.71 0.02 -0.42
C ASP A 114 20.89 1.42 0.18
N ALA A 115 21.97 2.11 -0.15
CA ALA A 115 22.26 3.43 0.40
C ALA A 115 21.28 4.48 -0.14
N ARG A 116 20.99 4.43 -1.44
CA ARG A 116 20.00 5.32 -2.08
C ARG A 116 18.59 5.04 -1.61
N SER A 117 18.21 3.77 -1.45
CA SER A 117 16.91 3.42 -0.87
C SER A 117 16.75 3.96 0.55
N ARG A 118 17.78 3.81 1.40
CA ARG A 118 17.76 4.38 2.75
C ARG A 118 17.72 5.92 2.76
N ALA A 119 18.37 6.56 1.82
CA ALA A 119 18.31 8.03 1.69
C ALA A 119 16.89 8.53 1.36
N LEU A 120 16.14 7.78 0.56
CA LEU A 120 14.75 8.08 0.23
C LEU A 120 13.78 7.82 1.39
N MET A 121 13.98 6.69 2.09
CA MET A 121 13.02 6.17 3.06
C MET A 121 13.37 6.56 4.51
N GLY A 122 14.56 7.11 4.76
CA GLY A 122 15.07 7.38 6.10
C GLY A 122 15.47 6.11 6.86
N GLY A 123 15.75 5.01 6.16
CA GLY A 123 16.11 3.71 6.72
C GLY A 123 15.65 2.53 5.88
N GLY A 124 15.62 1.35 6.48
CA GLY A 124 15.12 0.12 5.87
C GLY A 124 16.17 -0.99 5.74
N PRO A 125 15.75 -2.23 5.50
CA PRO A 125 16.63 -3.37 5.34
C PRO A 125 17.42 -3.29 4.01
N THR A 126 18.56 -4.00 3.96
CA THR A 126 19.23 -4.31 2.69
C THR A 126 18.40 -5.30 1.89
N LEU A 127 18.70 -5.44 0.58
CA LEU A 127 18.08 -6.47 -0.26
C LEU A 127 18.26 -7.86 0.36
N ALA A 128 19.51 -8.21 0.70
CA ALA A 128 19.82 -9.52 1.25
C ALA A 128 19.07 -9.79 2.58
N ALA A 129 19.12 -8.85 3.52
CA ALA A 129 18.45 -9.03 4.81
C ALA A 129 16.93 -9.15 4.70
N PHE A 130 16.31 -8.41 3.75
CA PHE A 130 14.87 -8.53 3.54
C PHE A 130 14.50 -9.90 2.99
N PHE A 131 15.19 -10.40 1.96
CA PHE A 131 14.86 -11.69 1.35
C PHE A 131 15.24 -12.87 2.24
N GLU A 132 16.28 -12.76 3.06
CA GLU A 132 16.56 -13.73 4.14
C GLU A 132 15.37 -13.82 5.10
N ALA A 133 14.80 -12.68 5.50
CA ALA A 133 13.64 -12.66 6.38
C ALA A 133 12.35 -13.13 5.70
N ALA A 134 12.15 -12.81 4.42
CA ALA A 134 10.96 -13.17 3.65
C ALA A 134 10.88 -14.68 3.36
N GLY A 135 12.04 -15.34 3.17
CA GLY A 135 12.09 -16.78 2.86
C GLY A 135 11.29 -17.10 1.59
N GLU A 136 10.33 -18.01 1.71
CA GLU A 136 9.48 -18.46 0.58
C GLU A 136 8.23 -17.59 0.34
N LEU A 137 8.04 -16.54 1.16
CA LEU A 137 6.89 -15.66 1.01
C LEU A 137 6.90 -14.96 -0.36
N THR A 138 5.81 -15.06 -1.08
CA THR A 138 5.68 -14.36 -2.37
C THR A 138 5.77 -12.86 -2.16
N VAL A 139 6.67 -12.20 -2.89
CA VAL A 139 6.92 -10.75 -2.78
C VAL A 139 6.60 -10.06 -4.10
N ARG A 140 5.81 -9.00 -4.03
CA ARG A 140 5.68 -7.98 -5.07
C ARG A 140 6.46 -6.73 -4.67
N ALA A 141 7.37 -6.28 -5.51
CA ALA A 141 8.12 -5.06 -5.25
C ALA A 141 7.34 -3.83 -5.69
N THR A 142 7.32 -2.81 -4.83
CA THR A 142 6.71 -1.52 -5.12
C THR A 142 7.77 -0.43 -5.03
N CYS A 143 7.96 0.28 -6.13
CA CYS A 143 8.89 1.39 -6.26
C CYS A 143 8.12 2.67 -6.57
N VAL A 144 8.20 3.67 -5.71
CA VAL A 144 7.80 5.04 -6.06
C VAL A 144 8.92 5.63 -6.91
N MET A 145 8.60 6.00 -8.14
CA MET A 145 9.55 6.59 -9.07
C MET A 145 9.75 8.07 -8.75
N ALA A 146 11.01 8.50 -8.81
CA ALA A 146 11.36 9.89 -8.53
C ALA A 146 12.59 10.29 -9.35
N THR A 147 12.59 11.53 -9.86
CA THR A 147 13.73 12.13 -10.56
C THR A 147 14.97 12.12 -9.69
N GLY A 148 16.09 11.71 -10.26
CA GLY A 148 17.36 11.51 -9.56
C GLY A 148 17.48 10.17 -8.82
N PHE A 149 16.47 9.30 -8.90
CA PHE A 149 16.47 7.95 -8.30
C PHE A 149 16.09 6.89 -9.33
N VAL A 150 14.92 6.28 -9.25
CA VAL A 150 14.36 5.45 -10.34
C VAL A 150 13.44 6.38 -11.13
N GLU A 151 13.88 6.81 -12.29
CA GLU A 151 13.20 7.89 -13.02
C GLU A 151 12.82 7.54 -14.45
N ASP A 152 13.41 6.48 -15.01
CA ASP A 152 13.23 6.10 -16.40
C ASP A 152 13.20 4.58 -16.59
N ARG A 153 13.07 4.16 -17.85
CA ARG A 153 13.05 2.74 -18.23
C ARG A 153 14.34 2.00 -17.86
N ALA A 154 15.50 2.65 -17.96
CA ALA A 154 16.78 2.05 -17.59
C ALA A 154 16.88 1.83 -16.07
N GLY A 155 16.45 2.82 -15.29
CA GLY A 155 16.34 2.72 -13.83
C GLY A 155 15.36 1.63 -13.38
N CYS A 156 14.21 1.51 -14.07
CA CYS A 156 13.27 0.40 -13.82
C CYS A 156 13.90 -0.95 -14.13
N GLY A 157 14.66 -1.06 -15.23
CA GLY A 157 15.39 -2.27 -15.60
C GLY A 157 16.41 -2.67 -14.52
N ALA A 158 17.26 -1.74 -14.09
CA ALA A 158 18.23 -1.98 -13.03
C ALA A 158 17.56 -2.40 -11.71
N TYR A 159 16.39 -1.81 -11.38
CA TYR A 159 15.61 -2.21 -10.23
C TYR A 159 15.09 -3.65 -10.34
N MET A 160 14.53 -4.03 -11.49
CA MET A 160 14.06 -5.39 -11.75
C MET A 160 15.20 -6.40 -11.72
N ASP A 161 16.33 -6.09 -12.36
CA ASP A 161 17.53 -6.94 -12.43
C ASP A 161 18.10 -7.23 -11.03
N ALA A 162 18.07 -6.26 -10.14
CA ALA A 162 18.53 -6.43 -8.76
C ALA A 162 17.62 -7.35 -7.92
N LEU A 163 16.32 -7.40 -8.21
CA LEU A 163 15.35 -8.15 -7.41
C LEU A 163 14.96 -9.50 -8.01
N ARG A 164 15.10 -9.69 -9.32
CA ARG A 164 14.80 -10.98 -10.00
C ARG A 164 15.58 -12.19 -9.44
N PRO A 165 16.87 -12.07 -9.06
CA PRO A 165 17.61 -13.19 -8.45
C PRO A 165 16.97 -13.71 -7.15
N PHE A 166 16.20 -12.88 -6.44
CA PHE A 166 15.46 -13.26 -5.24
C PHE A 166 14.05 -13.81 -5.52
N GLY A 167 13.71 -14.09 -6.77
CA GLY A 167 12.42 -14.65 -7.14
C GLY A 167 11.30 -13.65 -7.36
N VAL A 168 11.55 -12.34 -7.28
CA VAL A 168 10.52 -11.32 -7.54
C VAL A 168 10.15 -11.33 -9.03
N ARG A 169 8.85 -11.45 -9.30
CA ARG A 169 8.28 -11.49 -10.67
C ARG A 169 7.15 -10.47 -10.86
N GLN A 170 6.78 -9.73 -9.81
CA GLN A 170 5.75 -8.71 -9.86
C GLN A 170 6.29 -7.37 -9.38
N PHE A 171 6.16 -6.34 -10.22
CA PHE A 171 6.69 -5.01 -9.98
C PHE A 171 5.60 -3.96 -10.18
N THR A 172 5.45 -3.08 -9.21
CA THR A 172 4.63 -1.88 -9.34
C THR A 172 5.53 -0.66 -9.23
N PHE A 173 5.67 0.06 -10.32
CA PHE A 173 6.31 1.37 -10.35
C PHE A 173 5.23 2.42 -10.17
N LYS A 174 5.32 3.21 -9.12
CA LYS A 174 4.30 4.20 -8.80
C LYS A 174 4.76 5.59 -9.19
N HIS A 175 3.90 6.32 -9.85
CA HIS A 175 4.02 7.76 -9.95
C HIS A 175 4.07 8.38 -8.54
N THR A 176 4.93 9.37 -8.34
CA THR A 176 5.01 10.09 -7.07
C THR A 176 3.72 10.87 -6.87
N TYR A 177 3.01 10.55 -5.80
CA TYR A 177 1.75 11.22 -5.50
C TYR A 177 2.01 12.65 -5.03
N THR A 178 1.20 13.59 -5.54
CA THR A 178 1.06 14.95 -5.03
C THR A 178 -0.39 15.21 -4.68
N ALA A 179 -0.63 16.01 -3.64
CA ALA A 179 -1.98 16.43 -3.33
C ALA A 179 -2.61 17.19 -4.51
N PHE A 180 -3.86 16.91 -4.81
CA PHE A 180 -4.59 17.69 -5.85
C PHE A 180 -4.81 19.14 -5.35
N PRO A 181 -5.00 20.11 -6.25
CA PRO A 181 -4.98 21.54 -5.91
C PRO A 181 -5.97 21.96 -4.82
N GLU A 182 -7.14 21.32 -4.76
CA GLU A 182 -8.19 21.60 -3.78
C GLU A 182 -8.03 20.81 -2.47
N SER A 183 -7.01 19.97 -2.37
CA SER A 183 -6.77 19.16 -1.18
C SER A 183 -6.29 20.02 -0.01
N VAL A 184 -6.87 19.79 1.17
CA VAL A 184 -6.42 20.41 2.42
C VAL A 184 -5.07 19.84 2.91
N PHE A 185 -4.54 18.83 2.23
CA PHE A 185 -3.28 18.16 2.55
C PHE A 185 -2.09 18.66 1.73
N GLY A 186 -2.32 19.54 0.77
CA GLY A 186 -1.25 20.13 -0.05
C GLY A 186 -0.29 20.99 0.77
N GLY A 187 0.97 21.07 0.29
CA GLY A 187 1.98 21.95 0.83
C GLY A 187 2.74 21.41 2.05
N SER A 188 2.64 20.12 2.38
CA SER A 188 3.57 19.46 3.31
C SER A 188 4.99 19.40 2.70
N ASP A 189 6.02 19.11 3.51
CA ASP A 189 7.37 18.93 3.00
C ASP A 189 7.45 17.75 2.02
N GLU A 190 6.73 16.68 2.31
CA GLU A 190 6.61 15.51 1.46
C GLU A 190 5.91 15.83 0.14
N ASP A 191 4.84 16.62 0.18
CA ASP A 191 4.12 17.05 -1.02
C ASP A 191 4.99 17.94 -1.91
N ARG A 192 5.69 18.93 -1.32
CA ARG A 192 6.65 19.78 -2.04
C ARG A 192 7.79 18.97 -2.66
N TRP A 193 8.32 18.02 -1.90
CA TRP A 193 9.38 17.14 -2.42
C TRP A 193 8.85 16.30 -3.58
N ALA A 194 7.68 15.69 -3.41
CA ALA A 194 7.04 14.89 -4.44
C ALA A 194 6.78 15.69 -5.73
N ALA A 195 6.29 16.94 -5.61
CA ALA A 195 6.06 17.82 -6.75
C ALA A 195 7.34 18.15 -7.53
N GLY A 196 8.48 18.30 -6.82
CA GLY A 196 9.78 18.56 -7.43
C GLY A 196 10.47 17.34 -8.06
N HIS A 197 9.97 16.13 -7.83
CA HIS A 197 10.63 14.88 -8.25
C HIS A 197 9.72 13.95 -9.05
N GLN A 198 8.68 14.47 -9.67
CA GLN A 198 7.72 13.66 -10.42
C GLN A 198 8.33 13.05 -11.69
N VAL A 199 8.02 11.79 -11.93
CA VAL A 199 8.20 11.11 -13.21
C VAL A 199 6.86 11.09 -13.93
N GLN A 200 6.77 11.72 -15.09
CA GLN A 200 5.50 11.96 -15.79
C GLN A 200 5.10 10.81 -16.70
N ASP A 201 6.05 10.23 -17.42
CA ASP A 201 5.79 9.29 -18.47
C ASP A 201 5.83 7.84 -17.97
N ASP A 202 4.97 6.99 -18.55
CA ASP A 202 5.04 5.55 -18.33
C ASP A 202 6.30 5.00 -19.01
N PRO A 203 7.28 4.51 -18.24
CA PRO A 203 8.53 3.99 -18.79
C PRO A 203 8.34 2.70 -19.59
N PHE A 204 7.17 2.06 -19.51
CA PHE A 204 6.85 0.82 -20.19
C PHE A 204 5.85 1.00 -21.33
N ALA A 205 5.57 2.25 -21.72
CA ALA A 205 4.59 2.54 -22.77
C ALA A 205 4.96 1.83 -24.08
N GLY A 206 4.04 1.01 -24.58
CA GLY A 206 4.24 0.24 -25.82
C GLY A 206 5.12 -1.02 -25.71
N GLU A 207 5.67 -1.33 -24.52
CA GLU A 207 6.48 -2.52 -24.32
C GLU A 207 5.67 -3.73 -23.82
N GLY A 208 6.09 -4.93 -24.23
CA GLY A 208 5.56 -6.19 -23.74
C GLY A 208 4.09 -6.44 -24.08
N GLU A 209 3.54 -7.50 -23.52
CA GLU A 209 2.15 -7.91 -23.68
C GLU A 209 1.28 -7.27 -22.61
N VAL A 210 0.19 -6.62 -23.00
CA VAL A 210 -0.82 -6.12 -22.03
C VAL A 210 -1.65 -7.30 -21.53
N LEU A 211 -1.52 -7.61 -20.24
CA LEU A 211 -2.25 -8.69 -19.57
C LEU A 211 -3.61 -8.21 -19.05
N ASP A 212 -3.65 -6.98 -18.54
CA ASP A 212 -4.86 -6.37 -17.98
C ASP A 212 -4.73 -4.84 -17.98
N ARG A 213 -5.84 -4.16 -17.81
CA ARG A 213 -5.91 -2.70 -17.72
C ARG A 213 -6.81 -2.31 -16.56
N LEU A 214 -6.29 -1.49 -15.66
CA LEU A 214 -7.10 -0.94 -14.58
C LEU A 214 -8.15 0.03 -15.15
N PRO A 215 -9.34 0.13 -14.54
CA PRO A 215 -10.44 0.95 -15.07
C PRO A 215 -10.10 2.42 -15.32
N TRP A 216 -9.07 2.96 -14.66
CA TRP A 216 -8.61 4.34 -14.82
C TRP A 216 -7.34 4.48 -15.67
N GLY A 217 -6.93 3.43 -16.42
CA GLY A 217 -5.94 3.51 -17.47
C GLY A 217 -4.66 2.69 -17.28
N PRO A 218 -4.03 2.60 -16.09
CA PRO A 218 -2.77 1.86 -15.92
C PRO A 218 -2.87 0.43 -16.44
N GLU A 219 -1.84 0.01 -17.17
CA GLU A 219 -1.77 -1.34 -17.75
C GLU A 219 -0.87 -2.24 -16.91
N ILE A 220 -1.30 -3.48 -16.76
CA ILE A 220 -0.47 -4.57 -16.24
C ILE A 220 0.10 -5.27 -17.45
N ARG A 221 1.43 -5.25 -17.56
CA ARG A 221 2.15 -5.76 -18.72
C ARG A 221 3.02 -6.94 -18.34
N ARG A 222 3.20 -7.85 -19.28
CA ARG A 222 4.27 -8.86 -19.22
C ARG A 222 5.48 -8.34 -19.99
N ILE A 223 6.58 -8.14 -19.25
CA ILE A 223 7.88 -7.79 -19.81
C ILE A 223 8.83 -8.91 -19.38
N GLU A 224 9.33 -9.66 -20.36
CA GLU A 224 10.03 -10.93 -20.11
C GLU A 224 9.15 -11.86 -19.24
N GLU A 225 9.68 -12.42 -18.15
CA GLU A 225 8.95 -13.24 -17.20
C GLU A 225 8.26 -12.45 -16.07
N CYS A 226 8.30 -11.11 -16.11
CA CYS A 226 7.80 -10.27 -15.05
C CYS A 226 6.46 -9.60 -15.39
N GLN A 227 5.59 -9.45 -14.39
CA GLN A 227 4.43 -8.58 -14.45
C GLN A 227 4.83 -7.19 -13.95
N VAL A 228 4.60 -6.19 -14.76
CA VAL A 228 5.00 -4.80 -14.50
C VAL A 228 3.79 -3.90 -14.65
N CYS A 229 3.63 -2.96 -13.74
CA CYS A 229 2.61 -1.92 -13.83
C CYS A 229 3.22 -0.57 -13.48
N PHE A 230 3.07 0.42 -14.36
CA PHE A 230 3.26 1.81 -13.99
C PHE A 230 1.93 2.34 -13.44
N TYR A 231 1.88 2.51 -12.13
CA TYR A 231 0.66 2.82 -11.43
C TYR A 231 0.55 4.33 -11.19
N ARG A 232 -0.49 4.91 -11.77
CA ARG A 232 -0.97 6.26 -11.50
C ARG A 232 -2.30 6.20 -10.78
N GLU A 233 -2.47 7.04 -9.77
CA GLU A 233 -3.76 7.17 -9.11
C GLU A 233 -4.66 8.12 -9.90
N PRO A 234 -5.95 7.82 -10.06
CA PRO A 234 -6.89 8.77 -10.63
C PRO A 234 -7.13 9.89 -9.61
N THR A 235 -7.47 11.07 -10.10
CA THR A 235 -7.88 12.16 -9.20
C THR A 235 -9.29 11.89 -8.66
N PRO A 236 -9.66 12.42 -7.49
CA PRO A 236 -11.02 12.31 -6.96
C PRO A 236 -12.08 12.87 -7.91
N ALA A 237 -11.76 13.94 -8.64
CA ALA A 237 -12.64 14.50 -9.68
C ALA A 237 -12.91 13.49 -10.79
N TRP A 238 -11.87 12.83 -11.29
CA TRP A 238 -12.00 11.80 -12.31
C TRP A 238 -12.86 10.61 -11.82
N GLU A 239 -12.64 10.13 -10.57
CA GLU A 239 -13.43 9.05 -9.98
C GLU A 239 -14.92 9.44 -9.91
N LEU A 240 -15.22 10.69 -9.52
CA LEU A 240 -16.59 11.19 -9.45
C LEU A 240 -17.24 11.29 -10.83
N GLU A 241 -16.57 11.85 -11.82
CA GLU A 241 -17.04 11.99 -13.20
C GLU A 241 -17.33 10.62 -13.85
N ASN A 242 -16.46 9.63 -13.57
CA ASN A 242 -16.59 8.29 -14.12
C ASN A 242 -17.42 7.34 -13.24
N ARG A 243 -18.00 7.84 -12.13
CA ARG A 243 -18.78 7.06 -11.17
C ARG A 243 -18.05 5.81 -10.69
N LEU A 244 -16.74 5.93 -10.54
CA LEU A 244 -15.86 4.87 -10.07
C LEU A 244 -15.47 5.14 -8.62
N CYS A 245 -15.60 4.13 -7.76
CA CYS A 245 -14.95 4.11 -6.46
C CYS A 245 -13.85 3.05 -6.50
N ARG A 246 -12.62 3.48 -6.63
CA ARG A 246 -11.43 2.60 -6.73
C ARG A 246 -11.27 1.70 -5.52
N SER A 247 -11.60 2.21 -4.35
CA SER A 247 -11.45 1.48 -3.10
C SER A 247 -12.38 2.02 -2.01
N THR A 248 -12.78 1.15 -1.09
CA THR A 248 -13.34 1.56 0.19
C THR A 248 -12.25 1.49 1.25
N ASN A 249 -12.04 2.57 1.99
CA ASN A 249 -10.89 2.75 2.86
C ASN A 249 -11.33 2.85 4.31
N LEU A 250 -11.12 1.77 5.08
CA LEU A 250 -11.31 1.80 6.52
C LEU A 250 -10.10 2.46 7.17
N MET A 251 -10.35 3.51 7.95
CA MET A 251 -9.33 4.31 8.62
C MET A 251 -9.31 4.06 10.13
N ALA A 252 -8.26 4.52 10.81
CA ALA A 252 -8.04 4.31 12.23
C ALA A 252 -9.11 4.99 13.13
N ASP A 253 -9.87 5.94 12.60
CA ASP A 253 -11.02 6.57 13.27
C ASP A 253 -12.33 5.74 13.17
N GLY A 254 -12.27 4.55 12.55
CA GLY A 254 -13.44 3.70 12.30
C GLY A 254 -14.32 4.17 11.15
N GLY A 255 -13.93 5.24 10.45
CA GLY A 255 -14.61 5.72 9.26
C GLY A 255 -14.24 4.90 8.02
N VAL A 256 -15.21 4.66 7.15
CA VAL A 256 -15.02 4.07 5.81
C VAL A 256 -15.17 5.18 4.78
N TYR A 257 -14.12 5.42 4.02
CA TYR A 257 -14.04 6.52 3.06
C TYR A 257 -13.90 6.01 1.63
N ALA A 258 -14.50 6.70 0.67
CA ALA A 258 -14.31 6.42 -0.76
C ALA A 258 -12.96 6.93 -1.26
N SER A 259 -12.45 8.03 -0.70
CA SER A 259 -11.13 8.61 -1.02
C SER A 259 -10.32 8.84 0.25
N LEU A 260 -8.99 8.68 0.16
CA LEU A 260 -8.05 9.04 1.24
C LEU A 260 -7.71 10.53 1.28
N GLU A 261 -8.13 11.27 0.29
CA GLU A 261 -7.77 12.65 0.05
C GLU A 261 -8.88 13.64 0.43
N ASP A 262 -10.12 13.14 0.57
CA ASP A 262 -11.27 13.97 0.91
C ASP A 262 -12.04 13.39 2.11
N ARG A 263 -12.04 14.09 3.24
CA ARG A 263 -12.83 13.70 4.43
C ARG A 263 -14.33 13.69 4.17
N ARG A 264 -14.83 14.45 3.19
CA ARG A 264 -16.25 14.46 2.80
C ARG A 264 -16.67 13.18 2.10
N SER A 265 -15.69 12.35 1.67
CA SER A 265 -15.92 11.03 1.08
C SER A 265 -16.29 9.96 2.10
N LEU A 266 -16.56 10.32 3.35
CA LEU A 266 -17.02 9.40 4.38
C LEU A 266 -18.33 8.73 3.95
N LEU A 267 -18.30 7.41 3.81
CA LEU A 267 -19.45 6.59 3.43
C LEU A 267 -20.28 6.24 4.68
N TYR A 268 -19.61 5.77 5.72
CA TYR A 268 -20.21 5.48 7.03
C TYR A 268 -19.11 5.27 8.08
N ARG A 269 -19.53 5.15 9.35
CA ARG A 269 -18.66 4.73 10.44
C ARG A 269 -19.05 3.35 10.91
N LEU A 270 -18.04 2.51 11.15
CA LEU A 270 -18.27 1.20 11.74
C LEU A 270 -18.81 1.36 13.17
N ALA A 271 -19.82 0.56 13.49
CA ALA A 271 -20.28 0.47 14.85
C ALA A 271 -19.15 -0.05 15.76
N SER A 272 -18.95 0.60 16.89
CA SER A 272 -18.10 0.06 17.94
C SER A 272 -18.93 -0.96 18.73
N SER A 273 -18.51 -2.22 18.72
CA SER A 273 -19.08 -3.21 19.64
C SER A 273 -18.83 -2.81 21.09
N PRO A 274 -19.80 -2.96 21.99
CA PRO A 274 -19.56 -2.75 23.41
C PRO A 274 -18.42 -3.68 23.87
N LYS A 275 -17.57 -3.18 24.78
CA LYS A 275 -16.53 -4.02 25.41
C LYS A 275 -17.17 -5.32 25.87
N ARG A 276 -16.69 -6.47 25.38
CA ARG A 276 -16.99 -7.72 26.09
C ARG A 276 -16.51 -7.55 27.52
N PRO A 277 -17.34 -7.81 28.53
CA PRO A 277 -16.88 -7.78 29.91
C PRO A 277 -15.70 -8.73 29.98
N SER A 278 -14.57 -8.27 30.53
CA SER A 278 -13.44 -9.10 30.87
C SER A 278 -13.97 -10.21 31.77
N GLY A 279 -14.08 -11.42 31.22
CA GLY A 279 -14.48 -12.58 32.00
C GLY A 279 -13.50 -12.72 33.16
N SER A 280 -13.97 -12.56 34.35
CA SER A 280 -13.33 -13.01 35.55
C SER A 280 -13.25 -14.54 35.48
N ALA A 281 -12.02 -15.05 35.26
CA ALA A 281 -11.67 -16.41 35.53
C ALA A 281 -11.17 -16.51 36.97
#